data_eb99dfe8a8e458e0774bff71c352b9ae
#
_entry.id   eb99dfe8a8e458e0774bff71c352b9ae
#
_cell.length_a   1.000
_cell.length_b   1.000
_cell.length_c   1.000
_cell.angle_alpha   90.00
_cell.angle_beta   90.00
_cell.angle_gamma   90.00
#
_symmetry.space_group_name_H-M   'P 1'
#
loop_
_entity.id
_entity.type
_entity.pdbx_description
1 polymer ?
#
loop_
_entity_poly.entity_id
_entity_poly.type
_entity_poly.pdbx_seq_one_letter_code
_entity_poly.pdbx_strand_id
1 'polypeptide(L)'
;KGFYHSYSLKSLTRLRDRLIRQRSFYLVKITNVLDHTFPEFKPFFNERLSKTAIYLLENYGSAEKMAHMNSASYDKLRCASRGKFSIQQFLRLKELAANTVGVNNSIFDIELNSLLTLYNSLCKEIKTLEAEITKLIEEVHPHYMSIPGIGPISAAVIYAEYGDISNFSNPGQMLAFAGIEPGINDSGTESHGGRMVKHGSSQLRYVLLNACLPLIRFDITFATYYAKKRA
;
A
#
# COMPACT_ATOMS: atom_id res chain seq x y z
N LYS A 1 24.28 12.28 17.38
CA LYS A 1 23.14 12.70 16.49
C LYS A 1 22.53 11.48 15.76
N GLY A 2 23.32 10.54 15.18
CA GLY A 2 22.83 9.40 14.42
C GLY A 2 21.84 8.47 15.14
N PHE A 3 22.07 8.18 16.41
CA PHE A 3 21.19 7.32 17.22
C PHE A 3 19.77 7.88 17.38
N TYR A 4 19.62 9.18 17.66
CA TYR A 4 18.30 9.80 17.81
C TYR A 4 17.52 9.83 16.48
N HIS A 5 18.20 10.09 15.35
CA HIS A 5 17.57 10.05 14.04
C HIS A 5 17.08 8.64 13.67
N SER A 6 17.88 7.61 13.92
CA SER A 6 17.48 6.23 13.69
C SER A 6 16.29 5.82 14.53
N TYR A 7 16.26 6.16 15.82
CA TYR A 7 15.15 5.86 16.73
C TYR A 7 13.86 6.58 16.32
N SER A 8 13.95 7.88 16.02
CA SER A 8 12.80 8.68 15.58
C SER A 8 12.21 8.14 14.28
N LEU A 9 13.04 7.86 13.26
CA LEU A 9 12.62 7.26 12.01
C LEU A 9 11.99 5.87 12.22
N LYS A 10 12.53 5.05 13.13
CA LYS A 10 11.96 3.74 13.47
C LYS A 10 10.57 3.85 14.06
N SER A 11 10.35 4.82 14.94
CA SER A 11 9.03 5.09 15.50
C SER A 11 8.02 5.51 14.42
N LEU A 12 8.40 6.48 13.58
CA LEU A 12 7.52 7.02 12.53
C LEU A 12 7.22 6.00 11.42
N THR A 13 8.21 5.25 10.95
CA THR A 13 8.01 4.23 9.91
C THR A 13 7.11 3.10 10.40
N ARG A 14 7.26 2.69 11.65
CA ARG A 14 6.38 1.68 12.27
C ARG A 14 4.97 2.20 12.53
N LEU A 15 4.82 3.46 12.92
CA LEU A 15 3.51 4.10 13.04
C LEU A 15 2.82 4.15 11.69
N ARG A 16 3.52 4.60 10.62
CA ARG A 16 3.01 4.62 9.26
C ARG A 16 2.52 3.23 8.82
N ASP A 17 3.28 2.17 9.06
CA ASP A 17 2.88 0.80 8.69
C ASP A 17 1.59 0.38 9.41
N ARG A 18 1.46 0.69 10.70
CA ARG A 18 0.22 0.44 11.47
C ARG A 18 -0.97 1.18 10.87
N LEU A 19 -0.82 2.48 10.54
CA LEU A 19 -1.90 3.27 9.95
C LEU A 19 -2.30 2.75 8.55
N ILE A 20 -1.36 2.27 7.73
CA ILE A 20 -1.65 1.63 6.45
C ILE A 20 -2.48 0.36 6.64
N ARG A 21 -2.16 -0.47 7.63
CA ARG A 21 -2.95 -1.68 7.95
C ARG A 21 -4.36 -1.31 8.40
N GLN A 22 -4.49 -0.29 9.26
CA GLN A 22 -5.80 0.22 9.67
C GLN A 22 -6.60 0.77 8.49
N ARG A 23 -5.97 1.54 7.59
CA ARG A 23 -6.62 2.02 6.37
C ARG A 23 -7.13 0.87 5.50
N SER A 24 -6.34 -0.20 5.34
CA SER A 24 -6.76 -1.40 4.60
C SER A 24 -7.92 -2.12 5.28
N PHE A 25 -7.93 -2.17 6.61
CA PHE A 25 -9.05 -2.71 7.38
C PHE A 25 -10.35 -1.94 7.10
N TYR A 26 -10.31 -0.60 7.09
CA TYR A 26 -11.50 0.22 6.78
C TYR A 26 -11.96 0.04 5.33
N LEU A 27 -11.04 -0.13 4.37
CA LEU A 27 -11.43 -0.47 2.99
C LEU A 27 -12.22 -1.77 2.91
N VAL A 28 -11.81 -2.81 3.65
CA VAL A 28 -12.57 -4.06 3.73
C VAL A 28 -13.95 -3.84 4.36
N LYS A 29 -14.05 -3.03 5.42
CA LYS A 29 -15.34 -2.71 6.04
C LYS A 29 -16.27 -1.94 5.10
N ILE A 30 -15.75 -0.95 4.35
CA ILE A 30 -16.50 -0.24 3.30
C ILE A 30 -17.00 -1.24 2.25
N THR A 31 -16.14 -2.17 1.80
CA THR A 31 -16.54 -3.21 0.84
C THR A 31 -17.69 -4.06 1.39
N ASN A 32 -17.63 -4.49 2.65
CA ASN A 32 -18.68 -5.30 3.25
C ASN A 32 -20.03 -4.58 3.29
N VAL A 33 -20.04 -3.26 3.58
CA VAL A 33 -21.27 -2.46 3.49
C VAL A 33 -21.80 -2.40 2.05
N LEU A 34 -20.90 -2.20 1.08
CA LEU A 34 -21.27 -2.17 -0.33
C LEU A 34 -21.81 -3.51 -0.84
N ASP A 35 -21.29 -4.63 -0.37
CA ASP A 35 -21.79 -5.97 -0.72
C ASP A 35 -23.27 -6.16 -0.32
N HIS A 36 -23.77 -5.41 0.67
CA HIS A 36 -25.18 -5.38 1.05
C HIS A 36 -26.00 -4.29 0.34
N THR A 37 -25.40 -3.12 0.10
CA THR A 37 -26.15 -1.93 -0.36
C THR A 37 -26.04 -1.69 -1.87
N PHE A 38 -24.92 -2.05 -2.48
CA PHE A 38 -24.66 -1.91 -3.91
C PHE A 38 -23.61 -2.93 -4.37
N PRO A 39 -23.95 -4.23 -4.43
CA PRO A 39 -23.00 -5.29 -4.75
C PRO A 39 -22.36 -5.15 -6.13
N GLU A 40 -23.02 -4.49 -7.09
CA GLU A 40 -22.50 -4.26 -8.43
C GLU A 40 -21.39 -3.19 -8.49
N PHE A 41 -21.22 -2.38 -7.42
CA PHE A 41 -20.27 -1.28 -7.39
C PHE A 41 -18.82 -1.75 -7.48
N LYS A 42 -18.45 -2.75 -6.71
CA LYS A 42 -17.07 -3.26 -6.65
C LYS A 42 -16.63 -3.95 -7.96
N PRO A 43 -17.41 -4.85 -8.58
CA PRO A 43 -17.11 -5.40 -9.90
C PRO A 43 -16.98 -4.32 -10.98
N PHE A 44 -17.82 -3.29 -10.95
CA PHE A 44 -17.74 -2.16 -11.87
C PHE A 44 -16.36 -1.46 -11.82
N PHE A 45 -15.70 -1.40 -10.67
CA PHE A 45 -14.36 -0.87 -10.47
C PHE A 45 -13.25 -1.93 -10.50
N ASN A 46 -13.45 -3.08 -11.15
CA ASN A 46 -12.47 -4.18 -11.26
C ASN A 46 -11.97 -4.65 -9.88
N GLU A 47 -12.89 -4.89 -8.96
CA GLU A 47 -12.64 -5.38 -7.61
C GLU A 47 -11.76 -4.43 -6.73
N ARG A 48 -11.61 -3.16 -7.14
CA ARG A 48 -10.77 -2.19 -6.42
C ARG A 48 -11.52 -0.90 -6.14
N LEU A 49 -11.50 -0.46 -4.89
CA LEU A 49 -11.96 0.88 -4.51
C LEU A 49 -10.89 1.92 -4.90
N SER A 50 -10.92 2.31 -6.18
CA SER A 50 -10.05 3.36 -6.72
C SER A 50 -10.35 4.73 -6.09
N LYS A 51 -9.48 5.73 -6.30
CA LYS A 51 -9.75 7.11 -5.86
C LYS A 51 -11.07 7.65 -6.41
N THR A 52 -11.42 7.28 -7.65
CA THR A 52 -12.69 7.66 -8.28
C THR A 52 -13.88 6.96 -7.60
N ALA A 53 -13.74 5.68 -7.23
CA ALA A 53 -14.74 4.96 -6.46
C ALA A 53 -14.98 5.60 -5.09
N ILE A 54 -13.91 5.91 -4.35
CA ILE A 54 -14.01 6.59 -3.05
C ILE A 54 -14.68 7.96 -3.21
N TYR A 55 -14.29 8.75 -4.22
CA TYR A 55 -14.94 10.04 -4.51
C TYR A 55 -16.46 9.91 -4.73
N LEU A 56 -16.89 8.88 -5.46
CA LEU A 56 -18.33 8.61 -5.66
C LEU A 56 -19.03 8.28 -4.34
N LEU A 57 -18.43 7.44 -3.52
CA LEU A 57 -19.01 7.07 -2.22
C LEU A 57 -19.10 8.27 -1.28
N GLU A 58 -18.10 9.15 -1.27
CA GLU A 58 -18.10 10.37 -0.45
C GLU A 58 -19.17 11.38 -0.85
N ASN A 59 -19.44 11.52 -2.14
CA ASN A 59 -20.33 12.56 -2.65
C ASN A 59 -21.78 12.09 -2.83
N TYR A 60 -21.98 10.81 -3.06
CA TYR A 60 -23.30 10.24 -3.36
C TYR A 60 -23.72 9.16 -2.34
N GLY A 61 -22.79 8.39 -1.77
CA GLY A 61 -23.04 7.41 -0.71
C GLY A 61 -23.84 6.20 -1.19
N SER A 62 -25.13 6.36 -1.52
CA SER A 62 -26.03 5.26 -1.86
C SER A 62 -26.22 5.07 -3.36
N ALA A 63 -26.63 3.84 -3.75
CA ALA A 63 -27.00 3.51 -5.12
C ALA A 63 -28.12 4.41 -5.64
N GLU A 64 -29.14 4.70 -4.83
CA GLU A 64 -30.24 5.58 -5.17
C GLU A 64 -29.76 6.97 -5.61
N LYS A 65 -28.87 7.60 -4.84
CA LYS A 65 -28.31 8.92 -5.19
C LYS A 65 -27.44 8.83 -6.45
N MET A 66 -26.72 7.73 -6.66
CA MET A 66 -25.93 7.52 -7.89
C MET A 66 -26.80 7.34 -9.12
N ALA A 67 -27.96 6.69 -9.01
CA ALA A 67 -28.93 6.57 -10.10
C ALA A 67 -29.46 7.94 -10.57
N HIS A 68 -29.61 8.91 -9.65
CA HIS A 68 -30.11 10.26 -9.93
C HIS A 68 -29.03 11.30 -10.30
N MET A 69 -27.77 10.88 -10.49
CA MET A 69 -26.69 11.78 -10.94
C MET A 69 -27.04 12.44 -12.29
N ASN A 70 -26.66 13.72 -12.45
CA ASN A 70 -26.89 14.52 -13.65
C ASN A 70 -25.59 14.83 -14.40
N SER A 71 -25.65 15.65 -15.47
CA SER A 71 -24.49 16.05 -16.26
C SER A 71 -23.43 16.79 -15.43
N ALA A 72 -23.85 17.67 -14.51
CA ALA A 72 -22.92 18.36 -13.61
C ALA A 72 -22.18 17.40 -12.69
N SER A 73 -22.82 16.29 -12.28
CA SER A 73 -22.18 15.20 -11.53
C SER A 73 -21.13 14.50 -12.38
N TYR A 74 -21.40 14.28 -13.67
CA TYR A 74 -20.43 13.71 -14.60
C TYR A 74 -19.20 14.60 -14.77
N ASP A 75 -19.36 15.91 -14.93
CA ASP A 75 -18.26 16.85 -15.10
C ASP A 75 -17.33 16.84 -13.87
N LYS A 76 -17.89 16.87 -12.67
CA LYS A 76 -17.14 16.74 -11.41
C LYS A 76 -16.37 15.41 -11.33
N LEU A 77 -17.02 14.31 -11.71
CA LEU A 77 -16.42 12.98 -11.68
C LEU A 77 -15.30 12.84 -12.72
N ARG A 78 -15.48 13.41 -13.91
CA ARG A 78 -14.46 13.48 -14.96
C ARG A 78 -13.23 14.23 -14.47
N CYS A 79 -13.40 15.37 -13.81
CA CYS A 79 -12.31 16.12 -13.19
C CYS A 79 -11.60 15.28 -12.10
N ALA A 80 -12.35 14.69 -11.17
CA ALA A 80 -11.81 13.86 -10.09
C ALA A 80 -11.00 12.64 -10.60
N SER A 81 -11.43 12.05 -11.73
CA SER A 81 -10.77 10.92 -12.40
C SER A 81 -9.64 11.33 -13.34
N ARG A 82 -9.34 12.63 -13.48
CA ARG A 82 -8.38 13.17 -14.48
C ARG A 82 -8.72 12.75 -15.91
N GLY A 83 -9.99 12.81 -16.28
CA GLY A 83 -10.50 12.46 -17.61
C GLY A 83 -10.58 10.95 -17.89
N LYS A 84 -10.25 10.09 -16.97
CA LYS A 84 -10.25 8.63 -17.17
C LYS A 84 -11.63 7.99 -17.08
N PHE A 85 -12.61 8.66 -16.49
CA PHE A 85 -13.98 8.16 -16.37
C PHE A 85 -14.80 8.63 -17.56
N SER A 86 -15.19 7.71 -18.44
CA SER A 86 -15.92 8.01 -19.67
C SER A 86 -17.41 8.23 -19.42
N ILE A 87 -18.08 8.88 -20.38
CA ILE A 87 -19.53 9.03 -20.34
C ILE A 87 -20.26 7.69 -20.37
N GLN A 88 -19.71 6.71 -21.09
CA GLN A 88 -20.28 5.36 -21.15
C GLN A 88 -20.21 4.67 -19.78
N GLN A 89 -19.09 4.79 -19.07
CA GLN A 89 -18.96 4.31 -17.69
C GLN A 89 -19.93 5.01 -16.75
N PHE A 90 -20.15 6.32 -16.93
CA PHE A 90 -21.12 7.07 -16.13
C PHE A 90 -22.56 6.58 -16.33
N LEU A 91 -22.97 6.40 -17.57
CA LEU A 91 -24.32 5.89 -17.90
C LEU A 91 -24.49 4.45 -17.39
N ARG A 92 -23.47 3.62 -17.57
CA ARG A 92 -23.50 2.24 -17.06
C ARG A 92 -23.58 2.18 -15.53
N LEU A 93 -22.84 3.04 -14.82
CA LEU A 93 -22.94 3.12 -13.36
C LEU A 93 -24.33 3.51 -12.90
N LYS A 94 -24.96 4.50 -13.56
CA LYS A 94 -26.36 4.91 -13.28
C LYS A 94 -27.35 3.78 -13.50
N GLU A 95 -27.20 3.04 -14.58
CA GLU A 95 -28.04 1.88 -14.89
C GLU A 95 -27.91 0.79 -13.81
N LEU A 96 -26.68 0.45 -13.42
CA LEU A 96 -26.42 -0.52 -12.33
C LEU A 96 -27.02 -0.02 -11.01
N ALA A 97 -26.85 1.26 -10.70
CA ALA A 97 -27.38 1.84 -9.47
C ALA A 97 -28.92 1.87 -9.43
N ALA A 98 -29.57 2.08 -10.59
CA ALA A 98 -31.04 2.05 -10.69
C ALA A 98 -31.62 0.63 -10.58
N ASN A 99 -30.88 -0.38 -11.00
CA ASN A 99 -31.29 -1.79 -11.04
C ASN A 99 -30.57 -2.65 -10.00
N THR A 100 -29.96 -2.03 -8.97
CA THR A 100 -29.23 -2.77 -7.95
C THR A 100 -30.12 -3.76 -7.19
N VAL A 101 -29.58 -4.93 -6.85
CA VAL A 101 -30.22 -5.88 -5.94
C VAL A 101 -29.91 -5.58 -4.47
N GLY A 102 -29.12 -4.54 -4.20
CA GLY A 102 -28.73 -4.13 -2.86
C GLY A 102 -29.89 -3.55 -2.04
N VAL A 103 -29.75 -3.61 -0.72
CA VAL A 103 -30.76 -3.12 0.21
C VAL A 103 -30.56 -1.63 0.47
N ASN A 104 -31.59 -0.82 0.19
CA ASN A 104 -31.60 0.60 0.58
C ASN A 104 -31.99 0.72 2.06
N ASN A 105 -31.03 1.11 2.91
CA ASN A 105 -31.24 1.29 4.34
C ASN A 105 -30.38 2.46 4.85
N SER A 106 -31.03 3.44 5.46
CA SER A 106 -30.36 4.62 6.04
C SER A 106 -29.31 4.29 7.12
N ILE A 107 -29.41 3.15 7.79
CA ILE A 107 -28.41 2.71 8.78
C ILE A 107 -27.09 2.41 8.09
N PHE A 108 -27.11 1.74 6.94
CA PHE A 108 -25.92 1.49 6.14
C PHE A 108 -25.30 2.77 5.58
N ASP A 109 -26.11 3.78 5.26
CA ASP A 109 -25.60 5.09 4.84
C ASP A 109 -24.81 5.77 5.98
N ILE A 110 -25.30 5.69 7.21
CA ILE A 110 -24.60 6.21 8.40
C ILE A 110 -23.30 5.45 8.62
N GLU A 111 -23.33 4.12 8.55
CA GLU A 111 -22.15 3.28 8.69
C GLU A 111 -21.10 3.59 7.62
N LEU A 112 -21.50 3.64 6.35
CA LEU A 112 -20.64 3.95 5.21
C LEU A 112 -19.96 5.33 5.38
N ASN A 113 -20.72 6.35 5.74
CA ASN A 113 -20.19 7.70 5.95
C ASN A 113 -19.17 7.74 7.11
N SER A 114 -19.44 7.04 8.20
CA SER A 114 -18.52 6.92 9.33
C SER A 114 -17.22 6.23 8.93
N LEU A 115 -17.31 5.12 8.18
CA LEU A 115 -16.14 4.39 7.69
C LEU A 115 -15.32 5.20 6.69
N LEU A 116 -15.95 5.95 5.78
CA LEU A 116 -15.28 6.85 4.85
C LEU A 116 -14.56 8.00 5.57
N THR A 117 -15.16 8.56 6.60
CA THR A 117 -14.54 9.61 7.44
C THR A 117 -13.27 9.09 8.10
N LEU A 118 -13.32 7.90 8.71
CA LEU A 118 -12.15 7.27 9.33
C LEU A 118 -11.07 6.92 8.31
N TYR A 119 -11.47 6.37 7.15
CA TYR A 119 -10.54 6.08 6.05
C TYR A 119 -9.81 7.34 5.57
N ASN A 120 -10.53 8.44 5.36
CA ASN A 120 -9.96 9.70 4.91
C ASN A 120 -9.03 10.34 5.93
N SER A 121 -9.39 10.29 7.21
CA SER A 121 -8.53 10.73 8.29
C SER A 121 -7.21 9.98 8.29
N LEU A 122 -7.25 8.64 8.17
CA LEU A 122 -6.03 7.82 8.05
C LEU A 122 -5.21 8.16 6.80
N CYS A 123 -5.86 8.40 5.66
CA CYS A 123 -5.16 8.81 4.43
C CYS A 123 -4.43 10.14 4.60
N LYS A 124 -5.03 11.09 5.32
CA LYS A 124 -4.43 12.40 5.64
C LYS A 124 -3.23 12.23 6.56
N GLU A 125 -3.40 11.50 7.67
CA GLU A 125 -2.32 11.25 8.64
C GLU A 125 -1.14 10.49 8.00
N ILE A 126 -1.39 9.48 7.18
CA ILE A 126 -0.33 8.77 6.45
C ILE A 126 0.47 9.73 5.58
N LYS A 127 -0.20 10.64 4.85
CA LYS A 127 0.51 11.63 4.01
C LYS A 127 1.38 12.58 4.84
N THR A 128 0.87 13.03 5.98
CA THR A 128 1.63 13.90 6.89
C THR A 128 2.86 13.19 7.41
N LEU A 129 2.72 11.94 7.86
CA LEU A 129 3.86 11.13 8.30
C LEU A 129 4.86 10.86 7.18
N GLU A 130 4.39 10.57 5.96
CA GLU A 130 5.27 10.35 4.80
C GLU A 130 6.07 11.61 4.46
N ALA A 131 5.50 12.79 4.58
CA ALA A 131 6.21 14.06 4.38
C ALA A 131 7.31 14.27 5.43
N GLU A 132 7.01 14.05 6.72
CA GLU A 132 7.98 14.16 7.80
C GLU A 132 9.11 13.11 7.70
N ILE A 133 8.76 11.86 7.39
CA ILE A 133 9.74 10.79 7.17
C ILE A 133 10.67 11.15 6.00
N THR A 134 10.10 11.68 4.90
CA THR A 134 10.88 12.10 3.73
C THR A 134 11.85 13.21 4.08
N LYS A 135 11.39 14.24 4.79
CA LYS A 135 12.25 15.33 5.26
C LYS A 135 13.41 14.82 6.11
N LEU A 136 13.14 13.97 7.09
CA LEU A 136 14.17 13.43 7.99
C LEU A 136 15.21 12.56 7.27
N ILE A 137 14.80 11.75 6.29
CA ILE A 137 15.74 10.89 5.56
C ILE A 137 16.54 11.66 4.51
N GLU A 138 16.00 12.74 3.97
CA GLU A 138 16.72 13.66 3.07
C GLU A 138 17.84 14.41 3.81
N GLU A 139 17.66 14.74 5.09
CA GLU A 139 18.74 15.31 5.92
C GLU A 139 19.91 14.33 6.12
N VAL A 140 19.62 13.03 6.18
CA VAL A 140 20.64 11.97 6.30
C VAL A 140 21.27 11.65 4.95
N HIS A 141 20.49 11.70 3.88
CA HIS A 141 20.86 11.45 2.49
C HIS A 141 21.70 10.17 2.27
N PRO A 142 21.19 8.98 2.64
CA PRO A 142 21.96 7.75 2.51
C PRO A 142 22.21 7.38 1.05
N HIS A 143 23.42 6.99 0.71
CA HIS A 143 23.85 6.71 -0.67
C HIS A 143 22.99 5.66 -1.39
N TYR A 144 22.41 4.71 -0.68
CA TYR A 144 21.53 3.68 -1.29
C TYR A 144 20.20 4.21 -1.80
N MET A 145 19.87 5.50 -1.60
CA MET A 145 18.71 6.14 -2.26
C MET A 145 18.92 6.27 -3.79
N SER A 146 20.15 6.18 -4.28
CA SER A 146 20.44 6.11 -5.71
C SER A 146 20.04 4.79 -6.37
N ILE A 147 19.78 3.75 -5.57
CA ILE A 147 19.43 2.41 -6.06
C ILE A 147 17.98 2.42 -6.59
N PRO A 148 17.74 1.96 -7.85
CA PRO A 148 16.39 1.85 -8.39
C PRO A 148 15.47 1.02 -7.49
N GLY A 149 14.31 1.60 -7.14
CA GLY A 149 13.32 0.96 -6.25
C GLY A 149 13.44 1.33 -4.77
N ILE A 150 14.47 2.08 -4.38
CA ILE A 150 14.61 2.60 -3.01
C ILE A 150 14.25 4.09 -3.00
N GLY A 151 12.97 4.39 -2.77
CA GLY A 151 12.49 5.75 -2.53
C GLY A 151 12.69 6.20 -1.07
N PRO A 152 12.35 7.47 -0.74
CA PRO A 152 12.60 8.04 0.59
C PRO A 152 12.03 7.21 1.75
N ILE A 153 10.82 6.72 1.63
CA ILE A 153 10.18 5.90 2.67
C ILE A 153 10.91 4.56 2.85
N SER A 154 11.28 3.92 1.74
CA SER A 154 12.06 2.66 1.78
C SER A 154 13.43 2.89 2.41
N ALA A 155 14.10 3.98 2.03
CA ALA A 155 15.38 4.37 2.60
C ALA A 155 15.28 4.62 4.12
N ALA A 156 14.22 5.30 4.56
CA ALA A 156 13.98 5.55 5.97
C ALA A 156 13.77 4.25 6.77
N VAL A 157 13.05 3.28 6.22
CA VAL A 157 12.88 1.96 6.87
C VAL A 157 14.22 1.22 6.96
N ILE A 158 15.00 1.19 5.88
CA ILE A 158 16.34 0.56 5.86
C ILE A 158 17.24 1.20 6.91
N TYR A 159 17.31 2.52 6.93
CA TYR A 159 18.12 3.27 7.89
C TYR A 159 17.67 3.03 9.34
N ALA A 160 16.37 3.06 9.58
CA ALA A 160 15.80 2.92 10.91
C ALA A 160 15.93 1.49 11.47
N GLU A 161 15.78 0.47 10.64
CA GLU A 161 15.80 -0.92 11.10
C GLU A 161 17.22 -1.47 11.23
N TYR A 162 18.13 -1.18 10.30
CA TYR A 162 19.54 -1.58 10.45
C TYR A 162 20.28 -0.75 11.50
N GLY A 163 19.96 0.53 11.64
CA GLY A 163 20.71 1.43 12.53
C GLY A 163 22.14 1.62 12.06
N ASP A 164 23.10 1.39 12.97
CA ASP A 164 24.52 1.48 12.65
C ASP A 164 25.00 0.21 11.92
N ILE A 165 25.38 0.39 10.66
CA ILE A 165 25.86 -0.70 9.80
C ILE A 165 27.16 -1.32 10.33
N SER A 166 27.96 -0.60 11.11
CA SER A 166 29.20 -1.14 11.72
C SER A 166 28.98 -2.32 12.66
N ASN A 167 27.74 -2.50 13.13
CA ASN A 167 27.36 -3.66 13.95
C ASN A 167 27.29 -4.98 13.17
N PHE A 168 27.37 -4.93 11.84
CA PHE A 168 27.32 -6.11 10.98
C PHE A 168 28.72 -6.40 10.38
N SER A 169 29.28 -7.54 10.70
CA SER A 169 30.63 -7.94 10.22
C SER A 169 30.64 -8.37 8.75
N ASN A 170 29.45 -8.75 8.19
CA ASN A 170 29.33 -9.18 6.80
C ASN A 170 27.88 -9.06 6.29
N PRO A 171 27.66 -9.09 4.96
CA PRO A 171 26.32 -9.01 4.36
C PRO A 171 25.38 -10.14 4.79
N GLY A 172 25.88 -11.33 5.11
CA GLY A 172 25.08 -12.47 5.57
C GLY A 172 24.35 -12.15 6.88
N GLN A 173 25.01 -11.47 7.82
CA GLN A 173 24.37 -11.02 9.06
C GLN A 173 23.24 -10.00 8.80
N MET A 174 23.40 -9.13 7.81
CA MET A 174 22.35 -8.20 7.40
C MET A 174 21.13 -8.92 6.81
N LEU A 175 21.36 -9.97 6.01
CA LEU A 175 20.30 -10.81 5.46
C LEU A 175 19.57 -11.60 6.56
N ALA A 176 20.32 -12.19 7.49
CA ALA A 176 19.77 -12.88 8.66
C ALA A 176 18.92 -11.92 9.53
N PHE A 177 19.42 -10.71 9.79
CA PHE A 177 18.70 -9.68 10.54
C PHE A 177 17.39 -9.26 9.85
N ALA A 178 17.36 -9.20 8.52
CA ALA A 178 16.14 -8.97 7.74
C ALA A 178 15.24 -10.23 7.67
N GLY A 179 15.75 -11.41 8.03
CA GLY A 179 15.04 -12.69 7.94
C GLY A 179 14.79 -13.12 6.48
N ILE A 180 15.77 -12.87 5.59
CA ILE A 180 15.70 -13.20 4.15
C ILE A 180 16.57 -14.42 3.83
N GLU A 181 17.31 -14.94 4.79
CA GLU A 181 18.12 -16.14 4.59
C GLU A 181 17.25 -17.39 4.33
N PRO A 182 17.70 -18.33 3.48
CA PRO A 182 17.03 -19.61 3.35
C PRO A 182 17.22 -20.43 4.63
N GLY A 183 16.15 -21.08 5.09
CA GLY A 183 16.27 -22.08 6.16
C GLY A 183 17.07 -23.27 5.66
N ILE A 184 17.95 -23.78 6.49
CA ILE A 184 18.71 -25.01 6.22
C ILE A 184 18.00 -26.14 6.97
N ASN A 185 17.53 -27.15 6.25
CA ASN A 185 17.01 -28.38 6.80
C ASN A 185 17.96 -29.51 6.41
N ASP A 186 19.09 -29.58 7.08
CA ASP A 186 20.08 -30.68 6.91
C ASP A 186 19.71 -31.79 7.89
N SER A 187 19.41 -32.96 7.39
CA SER A 187 19.16 -34.16 8.16
C SER A 187 20.09 -35.26 7.64
N GLY A 188 21.19 -35.49 8.33
CA GLY A 188 22.19 -36.49 7.97
C GLY A 188 22.90 -36.19 6.64
N THR A 189 22.73 -37.08 5.66
CA THR A 189 23.37 -36.97 4.33
C THR A 189 22.53 -36.20 3.29
N GLU A 190 21.30 -35.81 3.63
CA GLU A 190 20.39 -35.10 2.72
C GLU A 190 20.24 -33.62 3.11
N SER A 191 20.58 -32.72 2.19
CA SER A 191 20.37 -31.27 2.34
C SER A 191 19.14 -30.86 1.53
N HIS A 192 18.10 -30.44 2.22
CA HIS A 192 16.89 -29.93 1.59
C HIS A 192 16.83 -28.40 1.77
N GLY A 193 16.69 -27.67 0.67
CA GLY A 193 16.46 -26.23 0.71
C GLY A 193 15.21 -25.90 1.54
N GLY A 194 15.40 -25.22 2.67
CA GLY A 194 14.33 -24.84 3.57
C GLY A 194 13.56 -23.61 3.10
N ARG A 195 12.41 -23.35 3.72
CA ARG A 195 11.66 -22.10 3.51
C ARG A 195 12.44 -20.93 4.11
N MET A 196 12.20 -19.73 3.58
CA MET A 196 12.79 -18.49 4.12
C MET A 196 12.55 -18.37 5.64
N VAL A 197 13.63 -18.11 6.37
CA VAL A 197 13.60 -17.86 7.82
C VAL A 197 13.04 -16.46 8.06
N LYS A 198 11.86 -16.34 8.65
CA LYS A 198 11.17 -15.06 8.82
C LYS A 198 11.38 -14.43 10.21
N HIS A 199 12.48 -14.69 10.87
CA HIS A 199 12.75 -14.21 12.24
C HIS A 199 13.14 -12.74 12.30
N GLY A 200 13.51 -12.04 11.34
CA GLY A 200 13.92 -10.63 11.38
C GLY A 200 12.77 -9.63 11.26
N SER A 201 13.13 -8.36 11.05
CA SER A 201 12.18 -7.27 10.83
C SER A 201 11.34 -7.51 9.58
N SER A 202 10.02 -7.65 9.77
CA SER A 202 9.08 -7.83 8.66
C SER A 202 8.99 -6.59 7.76
N GLN A 203 9.20 -5.40 8.32
CA GLN A 203 9.18 -4.14 7.56
C GLN A 203 10.41 -4.01 6.67
N LEU A 204 11.59 -4.32 7.23
CA LEU A 204 12.85 -4.33 6.48
C LEU A 204 12.79 -5.36 5.34
N ARG A 205 12.37 -6.58 5.65
CA ARG A 205 12.19 -7.64 4.64
C ARG A 205 11.23 -7.21 3.52
N TYR A 206 10.10 -6.61 3.87
CA TYR A 206 9.12 -6.11 2.89
C TYR A 206 9.73 -5.08 1.95
N VAL A 207 10.46 -4.11 2.49
CA VAL A 207 11.10 -3.04 1.69
C VAL A 207 12.18 -3.62 0.77
N LEU A 208 13.06 -4.50 1.29
CA LEU A 208 14.13 -5.11 0.51
C LEU A 208 13.58 -5.98 -0.63
N LEU A 209 12.57 -6.80 -0.36
CA LEU A 209 11.94 -7.63 -1.40
C LEU A 209 11.25 -6.79 -2.48
N ASN A 210 10.58 -5.70 -2.11
CA ASN A 210 9.95 -4.81 -3.09
C ASN A 210 10.98 -4.04 -3.93
N ALA A 211 12.15 -3.73 -3.40
CA ALA A 211 13.23 -3.09 -4.15
C ALA A 211 13.87 -4.03 -5.19
N CYS A 212 13.80 -5.35 -5.02
CA CYS A 212 14.41 -6.31 -5.94
C CYS A 212 13.84 -6.22 -7.36
N LEU A 213 12.52 -6.09 -7.53
CA LEU A 213 11.90 -6.05 -8.86
C LEU A 213 12.33 -4.84 -9.69
N PRO A 214 12.23 -3.59 -9.20
CA PRO A 214 12.77 -2.43 -9.89
C PRO A 214 14.26 -2.55 -10.16
N LEU A 215 15.04 -3.06 -9.20
CA LEU A 215 16.48 -3.22 -9.31
C LEU A 215 16.84 -4.14 -10.48
N ILE A 216 16.24 -5.33 -10.56
CA ILE A 216 16.44 -6.28 -11.67
C ILE A 216 16.00 -5.67 -13.01
N ARG A 217 15.00 -4.81 -13.02
CA ARG A 217 14.45 -4.21 -14.26
C ARG A 217 15.29 -3.06 -14.79
N PHE A 218 15.89 -2.26 -13.91
CA PHE A 218 16.52 -0.98 -14.28
C PHE A 218 18.04 -0.96 -14.12
N ASP A 219 18.64 -2.00 -13.50
CA ASP A 219 20.08 -2.12 -13.36
C ASP A 219 20.59 -3.40 -14.04
N ILE A 220 21.47 -3.23 -15.03
CA ILE A 220 21.98 -4.34 -15.86
C ILE A 220 22.82 -5.33 -15.05
N THR A 221 23.56 -4.88 -14.03
CA THR A 221 24.41 -5.73 -13.20
C THR A 221 23.56 -6.70 -12.40
N PHE A 222 22.49 -6.19 -11.77
CA PHE A 222 21.55 -7.01 -11.01
C PHE A 222 20.69 -7.89 -11.92
N ALA A 223 20.31 -7.41 -13.11
CA ALA A 223 19.60 -8.22 -14.09
C ALA A 223 20.44 -9.45 -14.51
N THR A 224 21.73 -9.23 -14.82
CA THR A 224 22.68 -10.29 -15.22
C THR A 224 22.90 -11.28 -14.06
N TYR A 225 23.11 -10.78 -12.84
CA TYR A 225 23.26 -11.63 -11.67
C TYR A 225 22.02 -12.49 -11.42
N TYR A 226 20.83 -11.90 -11.50
CA TYR A 226 19.55 -12.60 -11.34
C TYR A 226 19.38 -13.70 -12.40
N ALA A 227 19.65 -13.39 -13.68
CA ALA A 227 19.58 -14.37 -14.77
C ALA A 227 20.51 -15.57 -14.52
N LYS A 228 21.77 -15.31 -14.09
CA LYS A 228 22.73 -16.36 -13.75
C LYS A 228 22.27 -17.25 -12.59
N LYS A 229 21.55 -16.69 -11.60
CA LYS A 229 21.07 -17.46 -10.43
C LYS A 229 19.78 -18.24 -10.70
N ARG A 230 19.02 -17.84 -11.73
CA ARG A 230 17.77 -18.51 -12.14
C ARG A 230 18.00 -19.68 -13.11
N ALA A 231 19.09 -19.65 -13.87
CA ALA A 231 19.52 -20.75 -14.75
C ALA A 231 20.04 -21.93 -13.91
#